data_c89e9f31410f150355aa910d7fbf10b3
#
_entry.id   c89e9f31410f150355aa910d7fbf10b3
#
_cell.length_a   1.000
_cell.length_b   1.000
_cell.length_c   1.000
_cell.angle_alpha   90.00
_cell.angle_beta   90.00
_cell.angle_gamma   90.00
#
_symmetry.space_group_name_H-M   'P 1'
#
loop_
_entity.id
_entity.type
_entity.pdbx_description
1 polymer ?
#
loop_
_entity_poly.entity_id
_entity_poly.type
_entity_poly.pdbx_seq_one_letter_code
_entity_poly.pdbx_strand_id
1 'polypeptide(L)'
;MPTFAGVNHVALTVTDLDVSERFYTDVLGFRRVLDVGYGRLCLHQATGFVLALLRHPDGVGGPFSELTTGLDHLGLTAADRDELVEWEARLRDAGVEYTPIRDMALGHHLNFRDPDGIALELQAPTEAYAAVLADVATREVSDEEVEELGRRLLGDDFPQA
;
A
#
# COMPACT_ATOMS: atom_id res chain seq x y z
N MET A 1 4.03 18.05 22.08
CA MET A 1 4.88 17.94 20.88
C MET A 1 4.07 18.38 19.67
N PRO A 2 4.69 18.96 18.60
CA PRO A 2 3.98 19.16 17.34
C PRO A 2 3.48 17.81 16.80
N THR A 3 2.31 17.83 16.14
CA THR A 3 1.70 16.63 15.54
C THR A 3 1.53 16.85 14.02
N PHE A 4 1.39 15.78 13.25
CA PHE A 4 1.04 15.83 11.84
C PHE A 4 -0.38 15.25 11.65
N ALA A 5 -1.08 15.75 10.63
CA ALA A 5 -2.49 15.39 10.41
C ALA A 5 -2.67 14.08 9.62
N GLY A 6 -1.60 13.41 9.24
CA GLY A 6 -1.61 12.18 8.44
C GLY A 6 -0.61 12.23 7.29
N VAL A 7 -0.62 11.21 6.43
CA VAL A 7 0.18 11.17 5.21
C VAL A 7 -0.45 12.12 4.18
N ASN A 8 0.34 13.09 3.70
CA ASN A 8 -0.11 14.03 2.67
C ASN A 8 -0.04 13.40 1.27
N HIS A 9 1.10 12.79 0.92
CA HIS A 9 1.32 12.11 -0.34
C HIS A 9 2.45 11.09 -0.21
N VAL A 10 2.51 10.17 -1.17
CA VAL A 10 3.68 9.31 -1.43
C VAL A 10 4.27 9.72 -2.77
N ALA A 11 5.59 9.82 -2.85
CA ALA A 11 6.29 10.09 -4.10
C ALA A 11 7.13 8.87 -4.51
N LEU A 12 6.93 8.40 -5.74
CA LEU A 12 7.66 7.29 -6.33
C LEU A 12 8.56 7.81 -7.44
N THR A 13 9.81 7.39 -7.45
CA THR A 13 10.70 7.60 -8.59
C THR A 13 10.43 6.51 -9.62
N VAL A 14 10.08 6.93 -10.83
CA VAL A 14 9.70 6.03 -11.93
C VAL A 14 10.64 6.23 -13.13
N THR A 15 10.79 5.19 -13.93
CA THR A 15 11.64 5.23 -15.14
C THR A 15 10.92 5.86 -16.33
N ASP A 16 9.59 5.66 -16.45
CA ASP A 16 8.76 6.20 -17.52
C ASP A 16 7.43 6.72 -16.96
N LEU A 17 7.24 8.07 -17.02
CA LEU A 17 6.04 8.72 -16.50
C LEU A 17 4.76 8.30 -17.22
N ASP A 18 4.82 8.02 -18.54
CA ASP A 18 3.64 7.66 -19.31
C ASP A 18 3.19 6.22 -19.01
N VAL A 19 4.14 5.32 -18.82
CA VAL A 19 3.87 3.92 -18.46
C VAL A 19 3.30 3.85 -17.05
N SER A 20 3.96 4.51 -16.09
CA SER A 20 3.52 4.52 -14.69
C SER A 20 2.17 5.22 -14.53
N GLU A 21 1.95 6.39 -15.19
CA GLU A 21 0.63 7.04 -15.13
C GLU A 21 -0.48 6.10 -15.61
N ARG A 22 -0.31 5.46 -16.78
CA ARG A 22 -1.33 4.52 -17.28
C ARG A 22 -1.62 3.40 -16.29
N PHE A 23 -0.60 2.85 -15.66
CA PHE A 23 -0.81 1.82 -14.63
C PHE A 23 -1.66 2.35 -13.48
N TYR A 24 -1.28 3.48 -12.88
CA TYR A 24 -2.00 4.03 -11.72
C TYR A 24 -3.39 4.54 -12.09
N THR A 25 -3.61 5.04 -13.32
CA THR A 25 -4.94 5.51 -13.74
C THR A 25 -5.84 4.37 -14.20
N ASP A 26 -5.35 3.50 -15.07
CA ASP A 26 -6.20 2.50 -15.74
C ASP A 26 -6.40 1.26 -14.88
N VAL A 27 -5.40 0.87 -14.07
CA VAL A 27 -5.48 -0.29 -13.19
C VAL A 27 -6.01 0.08 -11.80
N LEU A 28 -5.45 1.12 -11.16
CA LEU A 28 -5.76 1.46 -9.77
C LEU A 28 -6.79 2.60 -9.61
N GLY A 29 -7.26 3.19 -10.71
CA GLY A 29 -8.34 4.18 -10.68
C GLY A 29 -7.93 5.58 -10.19
N PHE A 30 -6.64 5.89 -10.19
CA PHE A 30 -6.18 7.26 -9.93
C PHE A 30 -6.55 8.17 -11.11
N ARG A 31 -6.53 9.46 -10.85
CA ARG A 31 -6.70 10.49 -11.86
C ARG A 31 -5.54 11.47 -11.82
N ARG A 32 -4.87 11.70 -12.95
CA ARG A 32 -3.89 12.78 -13.05
C ARG A 32 -4.55 14.13 -12.83
N VAL A 33 -4.00 14.90 -11.89
CA VAL A 33 -4.47 16.25 -11.55
C VAL A 33 -3.47 17.35 -11.86
N LEU A 34 -2.17 16.99 -12.02
CA LEU A 34 -1.11 17.93 -12.39
C LEU A 34 -0.01 17.22 -13.16
N ASP A 35 0.56 17.93 -14.15
CA ASP A 35 1.77 17.54 -14.89
C ASP A 35 2.74 18.73 -14.88
N VAL A 36 3.95 18.50 -14.39
CA VAL A 36 5.03 19.52 -14.34
C VAL A 36 6.22 19.12 -15.23
N GLY A 37 6.02 18.17 -16.14
CA GLY A 37 7.01 17.70 -17.11
C GLY A 37 7.93 16.62 -16.54
N TYR A 38 8.57 16.84 -15.41
CA TYR A 38 9.41 15.83 -14.73
C TYR A 38 8.65 15.03 -13.68
N GLY A 39 7.38 15.36 -13.44
CA GLY A 39 6.55 14.65 -12.46
C GLY A 39 5.07 14.88 -12.69
N ARG A 40 4.27 13.95 -12.17
CA ARG A 40 2.81 13.94 -12.24
C ARG A 40 2.21 13.71 -10.87
N LEU A 41 1.17 14.46 -10.53
CA LEU A 41 0.35 14.20 -9.36
C LEU A 41 -0.92 13.48 -9.78
N CYS A 42 -1.16 12.33 -9.13
CA CYS A 42 -2.33 11.50 -9.32
C CYS A 42 -3.13 11.45 -8.02
N LEU A 43 -4.45 11.62 -8.10
CA LEU A 43 -5.37 11.60 -6.99
C LEU A 43 -6.31 10.40 -7.10
N HIS A 44 -6.41 9.61 -6.06
CA HIS A 44 -7.49 8.65 -5.89
C HIS A 44 -8.69 9.35 -5.25
N GLN A 45 -9.73 9.64 -6.04
CA GLN A 45 -10.82 10.53 -5.62
C GLN A 45 -11.61 10.01 -4.42
N ALA A 46 -11.83 8.69 -4.33
CA ALA A 46 -12.62 8.11 -3.25
C ALA A 46 -11.95 8.23 -1.87
N THR A 47 -10.61 8.18 -1.83
CA THR A 47 -9.85 8.20 -0.56
C THR A 47 -9.15 9.52 -0.30
N GLY A 48 -9.02 10.39 -1.32
CA GLY A 48 -8.19 11.59 -1.24
C GLY A 48 -6.68 11.32 -1.26
N PHE A 49 -6.25 10.06 -1.47
CA PHE A 49 -4.84 9.70 -1.50
C PHE A 49 -4.14 10.31 -2.72
N VAL A 50 -3.02 10.98 -2.48
CA VAL A 50 -2.19 11.62 -3.52
C VAL A 50 -0.92 10.82 -3.74
N LEU A 51 -0.69 10.47 -5.00
CA LEU A 51 0.54 9.82 -5.46
C LEU A 51 1.28 10.77 -6.41
N ALA A 52 2.56 11.01 -6.15
CA ALA A 52 3.46 11.74 -7.04
C ALA A 52 4.35 10.75 -7.79
N LEU A 53 4.32 10.78 -9.11
CA LEU A 53 5.24 10.05 -9.98
C LEU A 53 6.32 11.03 -10.41
N LEU A 54 7.59 10.72 -10.12
CA LEU A 54 8.71 11.61 -10.39
C LEU A 54 9.76 10.92 -11.25
N ARG A 55 10.25 11.62 -12.27
CA ARG A 55 11.37 11.19 -13.09
C ARG A 55 12.53 12.14 -12.88
N HIS A 56 13.62 11.65 -12.30
CA HIS A 56 14.81 12.43 -12.07
C HIS A 56 15.78 12.29 -13.26
N PRO A 57 16.40 13.40 -13.75
CA PRO A 57 17.37 13.34 -14.86
C PRO A 57 18.55 12.41 -14.58
N ASP A 58 19.00 12.38 -13.33
CA ASP A 58 20.12 11.55 -12.86
C ASP A 58 19.63 10.30 -12.11
N GLY A 59 18.35 9.93 -12.29
CA GLY A 59 17.77 8.75 -11.68
C GLY A 59 18.46 7.48 -12.16
N VAL A 60 18.91 6.65 -11.24
CA VAL A 60 19.46 5.34 -11.55
C VAL A 60 18.30 4.36 -11.66
N GLY A 61 17.94 3.98 -12.88
CA GLY A 61 16.98 2.90 -13.14
C GLY A 61 17.57 1.56 -12.68
N GLY A 62 16.72 0.71 -12.15
CA GLY A 62 17.10 -0.63 -11.71
C GLY A 62 15.86 -1.34 -11.13
N PRO A 63 15.89 -2.65 -10.96
CA PRO A 63 14.75 -3.33 -10.34
C PRO A 63 14.59 -2.85 -8.90
N PHE A 64 13.36 -2.58 -8.52
CA PHE A 64 13.00 -2.36 -7.11
C PHE A 64 13.32 -3.62 -6.29
N SER A 65 13.74 -3.42 -5.05
CA SER A 65 14.03 -4.53 -4.13
C SER A 65 13.65 -4.15 -2.71
N GLU A 66 12.76 -4.91 -2.11
CA GLU A 66 12.37 -4.82 -0.69
C GLU A 66 13.55 -5.11 0.25
N LEU A 67 14.60 -5.75 -0.24
CA LEU A 67 15.81 -6.05 0.53
C LEU A 67 16.75 -4.84 0.66
N THR A 68 16.44 -3.74 0.00
CA THR A 68 17.20 -2.48 0.12
C THR A 68 16.53 -1.60 1.16
N THR A 69 17.31 -1.08 2.12
CA THR A 69 16.79 -0.16 3.13
C THR A 69 16.02 1.00 2.50
N GLY A 70 14.74 1.15 2.85
CA GLY A 70 13.86 2.16 2.30
C GLY A 70 12.40 1.73 2.35
N LEU A 71 11.70 1.86 1.25
CA LEU A 71 10.33 1.35 1.11
C LEU A 71 10.37 -0.16 0.93
N ASP A 72 9.66 -0.90 1.76
CA ASP A 72 9.38 -2.32 1.53
C ASP A 72 8.25 -2.47 0.51
N HIS A 73 7.06 -1.95 0.82
CA HIS A 73 5.91 -1.91 -0.07
C HIS A 73 4.98 -0.74 0.27
N LEU A 74 4.06 -0.43 -0.61
CA LEU A 74 2.95 0.49 -0.38
C LEU A 74 1.66 -0.31 -0.24
N GLY A 75 1.09 -0.34 0.97
CA GLY A 75 -0.18 -0.98 1.26
C GLY A 75 -1.37 -0.06 1.02
N LEU A 76 -2.37 -0.55 0.29
CA LEU A 76 -3.66 0.08 0.04
C LEU A 76 -4.76 -0.77 0.69
N THR A 77 -5.77 -0.13 1.27
CA THR A 77 -6.85 -0.87 1.94
C THR A 77 -7.93 -1.29 0.94
N ALA A 78 -8.29 -2.58 0.96
CA ALA A 78 -9.53 -3.11 0.40
C ALA A 78 -10.59 -3.26 1.51
N ALA A 79 -11.86 -3.19 1.15
CA ALA A 79 -12.95 -3.25 2.12
C ALA A 79 -13.04 -4.61 2.80
N ASP A 80 -12.91 -5.69 2.01
CA ASP A 80 -13.02 -7.06 2.46
C ASP A 80 -12.29 -8.03 1.50
N ARG A 81 -12.36 -9.32 1.81
CA ARG A 81 -11.74 -10.37 1.01
C ARG A 81 -12.40 -10.52 -0.37
N ASP A 82 -13.69 -10.26 -0.48
CA ASP A 82 -14.41 -10.41 -1.76
C ASP A 82 -13.98 -9.30 -2.73
N GLU A 83 -13.75 -8.08 -2.24
CA GLU A 83 -13.15 -7.01 -3.03
C GLU A 83 -11.74 -7.38 -3.52
N LEU A 84 -10.93 -8.10 -2.71
CA LEU A 84 -9.62 -8.60 -3.18
C LEU A 84 -9.75 -9.61 -4.34
N VAL A 85 -10.81 -10.42 -4.37
CA VAL A 85 -11.08 -11.34 -5.51
C VAL A 85 -11.38 -10.54 -6.78
N GLU A 86 -12.12 -9.44 -6.67
CA GLU A 86 -12.36 -8.54 -7.80
C GLU A 86 -11.06 -7.87 -8.28
N TRP A 87 -10.21 -7.44 -7.33
CA TRP A 87 -8.90 -6.88 -7.64
C TRP A 87 -7.96 -7.90 -8.29
N GLU A 88 -7.93 -9.16 -7.82
CA GLU A 88 -7.14 -10.23 -8.43
C GLU A 88 -7.55 -10.45 -9.88
N ALA A 89 -8.85 -10.46 -10.18
CA ALA A 89 -9.36 -10.56 -11.53
C ALA A 89 -8.94 -9.35 -12.40
N ARG A 90 -9.02 -8.13 -11.85
CA ARG A 90 -8.63 -6.90 -12.53
C ARG A 90 -7.13 -6.88 -12.86
N LEU A 91 -6.27 -7.26 -11.91
CA LEU A 91 -4.81 -7.33 -12.12
C LEU A 91 -4.46 -8.35 -13.20
N ARG A 92 -5.08 -9.53 -13.13
CA ARG A 92 -4.91 -10.57 -14.17
C ARG A 92 -5.31 -10.07 -15.56
N ASP A 93 -6.48 -9.45 -15.69
CA ASP A 93 -7.01 -8.97 -16.95
C ASP A 93 -6.17 -7.80 -17.52
N ALA A 94 -5.52 -7.03 -16.65
CA ALA A 94 -4.55 -5.99 -17.01
C ALA A 94 -3.13 -6.54 -17.28
N GLY A 95 -2.89 -7.83 -17.11
CA GLY A 95 -1.56 -8.45 -17.28
C GLY A 95 -0.52 -8.01 -16.24
N VAL A 96 -0.96 -7.60 -15.06
CA VAL A 96 -0.10 -7.17 -13.96
C VAL A 96 0.44 -8.41 -13.23
N GLU A 97 1.71 -8.39 -12.84
CA GLU A 97 2.30 -9.42 -11.99
C GLU A 97 1.73 -9.31 -10.57
N TYR A 98 1.18 -10.41 -10.05
CA TYR A 98 0.62 -10.50 -8.71
C TYR A 98 0.82 -11.89 -8.09
N THR A 99 0.67 -11.99 -6.76
CA THR A 99 0.62 -13.27 -6.05
C THR A 99 -0.85 -13.60 -5.70
N PRO A 100 -1.23 -14.89 -5.59
CA PRO A 100 -2.56 -15.26 -5.11
C PRO A 100 -2.86 -14.64 -3.75
N ILE A 101 -4.15 -14.38 -3.47
CA ILE A 101 -4.61 -13.87 -2.16
C ILE A 101 -4.12 -14.80 -1.05
N ARG A 102 -3.51 -14.22 -0.02
CA ARG A 102 -3.04 -14.94 1.17
C ARG A 102 -3.86 -14.50 2.38
N ASP A 103 -4.43 -15.49 3.07
CA ASP A 103 -5.17 -15.28 4.30
C ASP A 103 -4.20 -15.37 5.48
N MET A 104 -4.08 -14.31 6.28
CA MET A 104 -3.17 -14.18 7.42
C MET A 104 -3.92 -13.67 8.65
N ALA A 105 -3.30 -13.73 9.82
CA ALA A 105 -3.94 -13.37 11.09
C ALA A 105 -4.47 -11.93 11.15
N LEU A 106 -3.78 -10.98 10.49
CA LEU A 106 -4.16 -9.57 10.51
C LEU A 106 -5.04 -9.16 9.33
N GLY A 107 -5.13 -9.99 8.28
CA GLY A 107 -5.91 -9.65 7.09
C GLY A 107 -5.68 -10.59 5.92
N HIS A 108 -6.31 -10.25 4.83
CA HIS A 108 -6.15 -10.88 3.54
C HIS A 108 -5.27 -9.98 2.67
N HIS A 109 -4.29 -10.54 1.98
CA HIS A 109 -3.23 -9.81 1.27
C HIS A 109 -3.17 -10.21 -0.18
N LEU A 110 -3.14 -9.23 -1.08
CA LEU A 110 -2.93 -9.38 -2.51
C LEU A 110 -1.74 -8.50 -2.91
N ASN A 111 -0.59 -9.12 -3.17
CA ASN A 111 0.63 -8.41 -3.54
C ASN A 111 0.79 -8.37 -5.05
N PHE A 112 1.25 -7.24 -5.57
CA PHE A 112 1.46 -7.02 -7.00
C PHE A 112 2.58 -6.02 -7.26
N ARG A 113 2.94 -5.82 -8.53
CA ARG A 113 4.03 -4.93 -8.93
C ARG A 113 3.54 -3.84 -9.87
N ASP A 114 4.08 -2.65 -9.70
CA ASP A 114 3.95 -1.60 -10.70
C ASP A 114 4.92 -1.82 -11.88
N PRO A 115 4.91 -0.99 -12.94
CA PRO A 115 5.79 -1.17 -14.10
C PRO A 115 7.30 -1.09 -13.79
N ASP A 116 7.71 -0.43 -12.71
CA ASP A 116 9.10 -0.36 -12.24
C ASP A 116 9.44 -1.48 -11.24
N GLY A 117 8.49 -2.40 -10.99
CA GLY A 117 8.63 -3.49 -10.04
C GLY A 117 8.43 -3.06 -8.59
N ILE A 118 7.96 -1.83 -8.33
CA ILE A 118 7.69 -1.36 -6.96
C ILE A 118 6.61 -2.25 -6.34
N ALA A 119 6.88 -2.72 -5.13
CA ALA A 119 5.98 -3.59 -4.40
C ALA A 119 4.74 -2.83 -3.92
N LEU A 120 3.59 -3.34 -4.29
CA LEU A 120 2.28 -2.84 -3.89
C LEU A 120 1.48 -3.96 -3.23
N GLU A 121 0.63 -3.61 -2.30
CA GLU A 121 -0.27 -4.53 -1.62
C GLU A 121 -1.68 -3.94 -1.56
N LEU A 122 -2.68 -4.79 -1.77
CA LEU A 122 -4.04 -4.56 -1.32
C LEU A 122 -4.29 -5.44 -0.10
N GLN A 123 -4.65 -4.83 1.02
CA GLN A 123 -4.95 -5.54 2.26
C GLN A 123 -6.39 -5.28 2.69
N ALA A 124 -7.13 -6.37 2.95
CA ALA A 124 -8.41 -6.33 3.64
C ALA A 124 -8.18 -6.77 5.10
N PRO A 125 -8.25 -5.88 6.10
CA PRO A 125 -8.00 -6.24 7.49
C PRO A 125 -9.08 -7.18 8.02
N THR A 126 -8.72 -8.10 8.93
CA THR A 126 -9.74 -8.85 9.69
C THR A 126 -10.52 -7.89 10.59
N GLU A 127 -11.79 -8.25 10.92
CA GLU A 127 -12.60 -7.46 11.85
C GLU A 127 -11.89 -7.24 13.20
N ALA A 128 -11.22 -8.28 13.72
CA ALA A 128 -10.46 -8.19 14.96
C ALA A 128 -9.32 -7.19 14.89
N TYR A 129 -8.55 -7.20 13.81
CA TYR A 129 -7.44 -6.25 13.61
C TYR A 129 -7.96 -4.83 13.39
N ALA A 130 -8.99 -4.64 12.56
CA ALA A 130 -9.60 -3.34 12.34
C ALA A 130 -10.17 -2.74 13.65
N ALA A 131 -10.82 -3.55 14.49
CA ALA A 131 -11.34 -3.12 15.79
C ALA A 131 -10.21 -2.68 16.74
N VAL A 132 -9.09 -3.42 16.79
CA VAL A 132 -7.92 -3.03 17.59
C VAL A 132 -7.35 -1.70 17.11
N LEU A 133 -7.14 -1.52 15.81
CA LEU A 133 -6.61 -0.27 15.28
C LEU A 133 -7.55 0.92 15.59
N ALA A 134 -8.86 0.75 15.46
CA ALA A 134 -9.83 1.79 15.77
C ALA A 134 -9.83 2.17 17.27
N ASP A 135 -9.64 1.20 18.16
CA ASP A 135 -9.55 1.42 19.60
C ASP A 135 -8.28 2.18 19.97
N VAL A 136 -7.11 1.68 19.57
CA VAL A 136 -5.81 2.28 19.93
C VAL A 136 -5.58 3.65 19.27
N ALA A 137 -6.25 3.95 18.17
CA ALA A 137 -6.20 5.26 17.54
C ALA A 137 -6.83 6.38 18.38
N THR A 138 -7.67 6.03 19.36
CA THR A 138 -8.46 7.00 20.15
C THR A 138 -7.97 7.18 21.59
N ARG A 139 -7.00 6.39 22.04
CA ARG A 139 -6.49 6.41 23.41
C ARG A 139 -5.01 6.06 23.50
N GLU A 140 -4.39 6.37 24.61
CA GLU A 140 -3.05 5.88 24.94
C GLU A 140 -3.11 4.41 25.35
N VAL A 141 -2.08 3.65 24.97
CA VAL A 141 -1.89 2.25 25.34
C VAL A 141 -0.50 2.07 25.93
N SER A 142 -0.36 1.20 26.94
CA SER A 142 0.93 0.83 27.50
C SER A 142 1.63 -0.23 26.66
N ASP A 143 2.94 -0.39 26.83
CA ASP A 143 3.72 -1.42 26.15
C ASP A 143 3.22 -2.84 26.48
N GLU A 144 2.79 -3.08 27.73
CA GLU A 144 2.22 -4.35 28.16
C GLU A 144 0.89 -4.65 27.43
N GLU A 145 0.06 -3.62 27.26
CA GLU A 145 -1.20 -3.75 26.53
C GLU A 145 -0.97 -4.01 25.04
N VAL A 146 0.02 -3.34 24.42
CA VAL A 146 0.43 -3.59 23.03
C VAL A 146 0.85 -5.04 22.85
N GLU A 147 1.64 -5.59 23.76
CA GLU A 147 2.07 -6.98 23.71
C GLU A 147 0.89 -7.97 23.86
N GLU A 148 -0.06 -7.69 24.76
CA GLU A 148 -1.26 -8.51 24.92
C GLU A 148 -2.17 -8.45 23.68
N LEU A 149 -2.33 -7.28 23.07
CA LEU A 149 -3.04 -7.12 21.80
C LEU A 149 -2.38 -7.93 20.70
N GLY A 150 -1.05 -7.90 20.61
CA GLY A 150 -0.27 -8.70 19.66
C GLY A 150 -0.50 -10.21 19.85
N ARG A 151 -0.40 -10.71 21.07
CA ARG A 151 -0.68 -12.13 21.37
C ARG A 151 -2.10 -12.53 21.00
N ARG A 152 -3.08 -11.68 21.29
CA ARG A 152 -4.48 -11.94 20.96
C ARG A 152 -4.74 -11.99 19.45
N LEU A 153 -4.07 -11.13 18.67
CA LEU A 153 -4.25 -11.05 17.22
C LEU A 153 -3.48 -12.15 16.48
N LEU A 154 -2.27 -12.45 16.90
CA LEU A 154 -1.37 -13.37 16.20
C LEU A 154 -1.42 -14.80 16.75
N GLY A 155 -1.91 -14.99 17.98
CA GLY A 155 -1.95 -16.32 18.59
C GLY A 155 -0.58 -16.99 18.61
N ASP A 156 -0.49 -18.18 18.03
CA ASP A 156 0.75 -18.97 17.96
C ASP A 156 1.83 -18.32 17.07
N ASP A 157 1.46 -17.39 16.17
CA ASP A 157 2.39 -16.65 15.33
C ASP A 157 3.04 -15.46 16.06
N PHE A 158 2.64 -15.18 17.32
CA PHE A 158 3.26 -14.13 18.13
C PHE A 158 4.72 -14.49 18.45
N PRO A 159 5.71 -13.60 18.22
CA PRO A 159 7.10 -13.88 18.50
C PRO A 159 7.30 -14.26 19.99
N GLN A 160 7.96 -15.38 20.23
CA GLN A 160 8.39 -15.76 21.57
C GLN A 160 9.67 -14.99 21.91
N ALA A 161 9.74 -14.41 23.10
CA ALA A 161 10.89 -13.65 23.57
C ALA A 161 12.13 -14.54 23.79
#